data_5532ce8a467897567d80ae10ba2802f0
#
_entry.id   5532ce8a467897567d80ae10ba2802f0
#
_cell.length_a   1.000
_cell.length_b   1.000
_cell.length_c   1.000
_cell.angle_alpha   90.00
_cell.angle_beta   90.00
_cell.angle_gamma   90.00
#
_symmetry.space_group_name_H-M   'P 1'
#
loop_
_entity.id
_entity.type
_entity.pdbx_description
1 polymer ?
#
loop_
_entity_poly.entity_id
_entity_poly.type
_entity_poly.pdbx_seq_one_letter_code
_entity_poly.pdbx_strand_id
1 'polypeptide(L)'
;MLTSVLSETCFICGLASPELEQCSRCEVRWCCPAHRDLHLDAETGACFPFSVQWTEEVGRCMVAARDIRAGEVIFRETEPLVIGPGHEGPPLCLACLGPCEGDVTCAGCGYPVCDQECGAEHQLTRECGLLARAPAPVFPEPVSQAYHPILPLRLLLLLREDAAKARMAELFMDHMEDRKK
;
A
#
# COMPACT_ATOMS: atom_id res chain seq x y z
N MET A 1 -27.92 -5.05 12.24
CA MET A 1 -27.10 -4.87 13.44
C MET A 1 -25.65 -4.79 12.97
N LEU A 2 -25.04 -3.62 13.04
CA LEU A 2 -23.63 -3.42 12.71
C LEU A 2 -22.79 -3.94 13.89
N THR A 3 -22.36 -5.18 13.82
CA THR A 3 -21.42 -5.73 14.82
C THR A 3 -20.02 -5.26 14.46
N SER A 4 -19.48 -4.33 15.24
CA SER A 4 -18.13 -3.83 15.07
C SER A 4 -17.12 -4.92 15.47
N VAL A 5 -16.78 -5.80 14.54
CA VAL A 5 -15.72 -6.81 14.72
C VAL A 5 -14.36 -6.13 14.95
N LEU A 6 -14.23 -4.85 14.59
CA LEU A 6 -13.01 -4.07 14.76
C LEU A 6 -12.80 -3.49 16.17
N SER A 7 -13.77 -3.62 17.07
CA SER A 7 -13.64 -3.11 18.45
C SER A 7 -12.62 -3.87 19.32
N GLU A 8 -12.21 -5.06 18.88
CA GLU A 8 -11.31 -5.93 19.64
C GLU A 8 -9.93 -6.11 18.99
N THR A 9 -9.66 -5.35 17.92
CA THR A 9 -8.38 -5.44 17.19
C THR A 9 -7.67 -4.09 17.13
N CYS A 10 -6.36 -4.13 17.05
CA CYS A 10 -5.54 -2.95 16.79
C CYS A 10 -5.91 -2.37 15.42
N PHE A 11 -6.25 -1.09 15.37
CA PHE A 11 -6.63 -0.36 14.16
C PHE A 11 -5.59 -0.45 13.04
N ILE A 12 -4.31 -0.51 13.39
CA ILE A 12 -3.21 -0.51 12.42
C ILE A 12 -2.87 -1.94 11.95
N CYS A 13 -2.58 -2.87 12.89
CA CYS A 13 -2.04 -4.18 12.52
C CYS A 13 -3.03 -5.34 12.65
N GLY A 14 -4.29 -5.07 13.03
CA GLY A 14 -5.32 -6.09 13.17
C GLY A 14 -5.11 -7.06 14.34
N LEU A 15 -4.08 -6.85 15.18
CA LEU A 15 -3.82 -7.73 16.32
C LEU A 15 -5.02 -7.73 17.27
N ALA A 16 -5.62 -8.89 17.49
CA ALA A 16 -6.61 -9.09 18.54
C ALA A 16 -5.88 -9.32 19.87
N SER A 17 -6.17 -8.49 20.88
CA SER A 17 -5.62 -8.63 22.22
C SER A 17 -6.56 -8.01 23.25
N PRO A 18 -6.69 -8.60 24.43
CA PRO A 18 -7.43 -7.99 25.52
C PRO A 18 -6.73 -6.78 26.15
N GLU A 19 -5.44 -6.61 25.85
CA GLU A 19 -4.61 -5.53 26.39
C GLU A 19 -4.53 -4.29 25.49
N LEU A 20 -5.40 -4.18 24.48
CA LEU A 20 -5.43 -3.02 23.61
C LEU A 20 -5.85 -1.77 24.38
N GLU A 21 -5.05 -0.73 24.26
CA GLU A 21 -5.43 0.61 24.72
C GLU A 21 -6.46 1.23 23.77
N GLN A 22 -7.30 2.11 24.29
CA GLN A 22 -8.37 2.75 23.52
C GLN A 22 -8.26 4.28 23.60
N CYS A 23 -8.51 4.94 22.46
CA CYS A 23 -8.59 6.37 22.42
C CYS A 23 -9.86 6.89 23.10
N SER A 24 -9.71 7.81 24.05
CA SER A 24 -10.85 8.42 24.74
C SER A 24 -11.70 9.35 23.85
N ARG A 25 -11.22 9.71 22.64
CA ARG A 25 -11.89 10.64 21.73
C ARG A 25 -12.63 9.98 20.58
N CYS A 26 -12.11 8.84 20.06
CA CYS A 26 -12.64 8.20 18.84
C CYS A 26 -12.80 6.68 18.95
N GLU A 27 -12.57 6.12 20.13
CA GLU A 27 -12.74 4.68 20.42
C GLU A 27 -11.83 3.72 19.66
N VAL A 28 -10.95 4.21 18.78
CA VAL A 28 -9.94 3.41 18.09
C VAL A 28 -9.01 2.75 19.11
N ARG A 29 -8.64 1.50 18.87
CA ARG A 29 -7.74 0.73 19.74
C ARG A 29 -6.40 0.47 19.08
N TRP A 30 -5.34 0.41 19.88
CA TRP A 30 -3.97 0.13 19.45
C TRP A 30 -3.23 -0.80 20.41
N CYS A 31 -2.24 -1.52 19.88
CA CYS A 31 -1.43 -2.45 20.66
C CYS A 31 -0.11 -1.88 21.18
N CYS A 32 0.29 -0.69 20.72
CA CYS A 32 1.53 -0.04 21.13
C CYS A 32 1.49 1.47 20.83
N PRO A 33 2.37 2.28 21.45
CA PRO A 33 2.43 3.72 21.24
C PRO A 33 2.64 4.13 19.77
N ALA A 34 3.45 3.38 19.02
CA ALA A 34 3.66 3.68 17.59
C ALA A 34 2.35 3.58 16.79
N HIS A 35 1.52 2.57 17.07
CA HIS A 35 0.21 2.45 16.44
C HIS A 35 -0.82 3.47 16.95
N ARG A 36 -0.68 3.91 18.22
CA ARG A 36 -1.47 5.03 18.73
C ARG A 36 -1.28 6.28 17.88
N ASP A 37 -0.03 6.62 17.60
CA ASP A 37 0.30 7.87 16.92
C ASP A 37 -0.17 7.88 15.46
N LEU A 38 -0.27 6.71 14.83
CA LEU A 38 -0.76 6.55 13.46
C LEU A 38 -2.27 6.79 13.27
N HIS A 39 -3.06 6.91 14.34
CA HIS A 39 -4.48 7.31 14.21
C HIS A 39 -4.70 8.82 14.39
N LEU A 40 -3.63 9.56 14.60
CA LEU A 40 -3.64 10.99 14.80
C LEU A 40 -3.12 11.71 13.56
N ASP A 41 -3.74 12.83 13.24
CA ASP A 41 -3.17 13.76 12.27
C ASP A 41 -1.86 14.35 12.85
N ALA A 42 -0.78 14.24 12.10
CA ALA A 42 0.56 14.61 12.56
C ALA A 42 0.72 16.12 12.82
N GLU A 43 -0.09 16.97 12.18
CA GLU A 43 -0.02 18.42 12.30
C GLU A 43 -0.86 18.92 13.47
N THR A 44 -2.05 18.36 13.65
CA THR A 44 -3.04 18.86 14.63
C THR A 44 -3.12 18.02 15.89
N GLY A 45 -2.60 16.79 15.89
CA GLY A 45 -2.77 15.81 16.95
C GLY A 45 -4.23 15.38 17.16
N ALA A 46 -5.12 15.70 16.22
CA ALA A 46 -6.51 15.29 16.25
C ALA A 46 -6.67 13.86 15.75
N CYS A 47 -7.69 13.15 16.23
CA CYS A 47 -8.07 11.86 15.63
C CYS A 47 -8.57 12.07 14.21
N PHE A 48 -8.29 11.12 13.32
CA PHE A 48 -8.88 11.14 11.99
C PHE A 48 -10.41 11.24 12.04
N PRO A 49 -11.04 11.92 11.06
CA PRO A 49 -12.48 12.15 11.06
C PRO A 49 -13.29 10.95 10.56
N PHE A 50 -12.74 9.74 10.58
CA PHE A 50 -13.39 8.52 10.13
C PHE A 50 -13.19 7.37 11.12
N SER A 51 -14.04 6.36 11.01
CA SER A 51 -13.87 5.05 11.61
C SER A 51 -13.86 3.98 10.52
N VAL A 52 -13.22 2.85 10.80
CA VAL A 52 -13.29 1.67 9.92
C VAL A 52 -14.40 0.77 10.45
N GLN A 53 -15.34 0.42 9.57
CA GLN A 53 -16.45 -0.47 9.87
C GLN A 53 -16.41 -1.66 8.92
N TRP A 54 -17.00 -2.75 9.34
CA TRP A 54 -17.18 -3.93 8.51
C TRP A 54 -18.66 -4.13 8.19
N THR A 55 -18.97 -4.36 6.93
CA THR A 55 -20.32 -4.71 6.48
C THR A 55 -20.27 -6.00 5.65
N GLU A 56 -21.37 -6.73 5.61
CA GLU A 56 -21.47 -7.97 4.85
C GLU A 56 -21.38 -7.72 3.33
N GLU A 57 -21.83 -6.55 2.88
CA GLU A 57 -21.89 -6.20 1.46
C GLU A 57 -20.53 -5.77 0.88
N VAL A 58 -19.75 -4.94 1.62
CA VAL A 58 -18.51 -4.34 1.10
C VAL A 58 -17.27 -4.68 1.92
N GLY A 59 -17.43 -5.52 2.98
CA GLY A 59 -16.34 -5.82 3.89
C GLY A 59 -15.95 -4.61 4.73
N ARG A 60 -14.65 -4.32 4.86
CA ARG A 60 -14.15 -3.15 5.58
C ARG A 60 -14.32 -1.88 4.74
N CYS A 61 -14.92 -0.87 5.34
CA CYS A 61 -15.09 0.43 4.72
C CYS A 61 -14.80 1.55 5.71
N MET A 62 -14.36 2.69 5.19
CA MET A 62 -14.18 3.91 5.97
C MET A 62 -15.50 4.67 6.00
N VAL A 63 -15.93 5.05 7.20
CA VAL A 63 -17.16 5.80 7.42
C VAL A 63 -16.82 7.10 8.18
N ALA A 64 -17.38 8.22 7.75
CA ALA A 64 -17.21 9.47 8.45
C ALA A 64 -17.70 9.34 9.91
N ALA A 65 -16.86 9.69 10.87
CA ALA A 65 -17.18 9.66 12.31
C ALA A 65 -17.80 10.99 12.79
N ARG A 66 -17.73 12.04 11.96
CA ARG A 66 -18.29 13.38 12.19
C ARG A 66 -18.47 14.10 10.85
N ASP A 67 -19.04 15.27 10.88
CA ASP A 67 -19.08 16.15 9.71
C ASP A 67 -17.66 16.52 9.25
N ILE A 68 -17.40 16.39 7.96
CA ILE A 68 -16.13 16.70 7.31
C ILE A 68 -16.34 17.93 6.42
N ARG A 69 -15.51 18.96 6.60
CA ARG A 69 -15.61 20.18 5.80
C ARG A 69 -14.99 19.96 4.41
N ALA A 70 -15.49 20.68 3.42
CA ALA A 70 -14.87 20.70 2.11
C ALA A 70 -13.40 21.19 2.20
N GLY A 71 -12.46 20.42 1.62
CA GLY A 71 -11.03 20.69 1.68
C GLY A 71 -10.32 20.21 2.95
N GLU A 72 -11.05 19.64 3.91
CA GLU A 72 -10.45 19.04 5.09
C GLU A 72 -9.66 17.76 4.72
N VAL A 73 -8.42 17.63 5.23
CA VAL A 73 -7.62 16.43 5.03
C VAL A 73 -8.20 15.30 5.89
N ILE A 74 -8.58 14.20 5.25
CA ILE A 74 -9.17 13.03 5.91
C ILE A 74 -8.08 12.18 6.55
N PHE A 75 -7.01 11.89 5.82
CA PHE A 75 -5.80 11.25 6.33
C PHE A 75 -4.62 11.57 5.41
N ARG A 76 -3.43 11.36 5.93
CA ARG A 76 -2.17 11.53 5.19
C ARG A 76 -1.35 10.26 5.37
N GLU A 77 -1.01 9.61 4.29
CA GLU A 77 -0.12 8.46 4.29
C GLU A 77 1.32 8.92 4.03
N THR A 78 2.21 8.67 4.96
CA THR A 78 3.63 9.04 4.86
C THR A 78 4.50 7.84 4.49
N GLU A 79 4.07 6.64 4.85
CA GLU A 79 4.77 5.39 4.58
C GLU A 79 3.81 4.37 3.95
N PRO A 80 3.64 4.40 2.62
CA PRO A 80 2.81 3.42 1.94
C PRO A 80 3.38 2.01 2.14
N LEU A 81 2.51 1.00 2.21
CA LEU A 81 2.92 -0.40 2.36
C LEU A 81 3.85 -0.82 1.22
N VAL A 82 3.49 -0.47 0.00
CA VAL A 82 4.28 -0.72 -1.20
C VAL A 82 3.94 0.33 -2.26
N ILE A 83 4.91 0.73 -3.03
CA ILE A 83 4.75 1.64 -4.17
C ILE A 83 5.25 0.99 -5.46
N GLY A 84 4.62 1.32 -6.55
CA GLY A 84 4.99 0.82 -7.88
C GLY A 84 4.50 1.74 -8.99
N PRO A 85 4.95 1.53 -10.22
CA PRO A 85 4.50 2.29 -11.37
C PRO A 85 2.99 2.09 -11.61
N GLY A 86 2.32 3.18 -12.00
CA GLY A 86 0.91 3.14 -12.40
C GLY A 86 0.70 2.42 -13.72
N HIS A 87 -0.58 2.15 -14.02
CA HIS A 87 -0.99 1.46 -15.26
C HIS A 87 -1.33 2.40 -16.41
N GLU A 88 -1.24 3.71 -16.17
CA GLU A 88 -1.56 4.75 -17.16
C GLU A 88 -0.47 5.82 -17.14
N GLY A 89 -0.23 6.44 -18.28
CA GLY A 89 0.73 7.53 -18.41
C GLY A 89 2.05 7.13 -19.09
N PRO A 90 3.05 8.02 -19.05
CA PRO A 90 4.36 7.79 -19.65
C PRO A 90 5.12 6.68 -18.90
N PRO A 91 6.20 6.14 -19.53
CA PRO A 91 7.09 5.22 -18.85
C PRO A 91 7.64 5.80 -17.55
N LEU A 92 7.76 4.95 -16.53
CA LEU A 92 8.33 5.31 -15.23
C LEU A 92 9.62 4.54 -15.00
N CYS A 93 10.59 5.22 -14.45
CA CYS A 93 11.84 4.60 -14.00
C CYS A 93 11.56 3.57 -12.90
N LEU A 94 12.02 2.34 -13.08
CA LEU A 94 11.75 1.30 -12.09
C LEU A 94 12.57 1.46 -10.80
N ALA A 95 13.63 2.27 -10.82
CA ALA A 95 14.40 2.63 -9.63
C ALA A 95 13.72 3.74 -8.81
N CYS A 96 13.58 4.94 -9.37
CA CYS A 96 13.11 6.12 -8.65
C CYS A 96 11.61 6.43 -8.81
N LEU A 97 10.91 5.72 -9.69
CA LEU A 97 9.49 5.96 -10.06
C LEU A 97 9.21 7.34 -10.70
N GLY A 98 10.25 8.08 -11.06
CA GLY A 98 10.12 9.31 -11.85
C GLY A 98 9.75 9.00 -13.31
N PRO A 99 9.10 9.95 -14.02
CA PRO A 99 8.84 9.79 -15.45
C PRO A 99 10.15 9.70 -16.24
N CYS A 100 10.19 8.85 -17.27
CA CYS A 100 11.34 8.69 -18.16
C CYS A 100 10.85 8.47 -19.60
N GLU A 101 11.78 8.57 -20.56
CA GLU A 101 11.45 8.42 -22.00
C GLU A 101 11.29 6.96 -22.43
N GLY A 102 11.79 6.02 -21.61
CA GLY A 102 11.70 4.58 -21.88
C GLY A 102 12.78 4.05 -22.84
N ASP A 103 13.65 4.90 -23.34
CA ASP A 103 14.76 4.58 -24.25
C ASP A 103 15.97 3.96 -23.52
N VAL A 104 16.17 4.33 -22.25
CA VAL A 104 17.19 3.73 -21.37
C VAL A 104 16.55 2.62 -20.53
N THR A 105 17.17 1.45 -20.55
CA THR A 105 16.66 0.28 -19.81
C THR A 105 17.71 -0.29 -18.87
N CYS A 106 17.25 -0.90 -17.77
CA CYS A 106 18.12 -1.64 -16.87
C CYS A 106 18.77 -2.82 -17.57
N ALA A 107 20.11 -2.89 -17.59
CA ALA A 107 20.85 -3.96 -18.24
C ALA A 107 20.58 -5.35 -17.64
N GLY A 108 20.07 -5.42 -16.40
CA GLY A 108 19.73 -6.68 -15.74
C GLY A 108 18.38 -7.25 -16.17
N CYS A 109 17.33 -6.42 -16.13
CA CYS A 109 15.96 -6.91 -16.33
C CYS A 109 15.22 -6.29 -17.53
N GLY A 110 15.81 -5.29 -18.22
CA GLY A 110 15.24 -4.65 -19.40
C GLY A 110 14.13 -3.64 -19.14
N TYR A 111 13.74 -3.37 -17.89
CA TYR A 111 12.74 -2.35 -17.59
C TYR A 111 13.29 -0.92 -17.70
N PRO A 112 12.42 0.07 -18.05
CA PRO A 112 12.83 1.47 -18.16
C PRO A 112 13.45 2.02 -16.89
N VAL A 113 14.50 2.84 -17.07
CA VAL A 113 15.17 3.62 -16.03
C VAL A 113 15.51 5.00 -16.57
N CYS A 114 15.74 6.01 -15.70
CA CYS A 114 16.09 7.36 -16.15
C CYS A 114 17.41 7.38 -16.91
N ASP A 115 18.42 6.71 -16.35
CA ASP A 115 19.81 6.73 -16.80
C ASP A 115 20.57 5.50 -16.30
N GLN A 116 21.87 5.49 -16.51
CA GLN A 116 22.75 4.39 -16.07
C GLN A 116 22.89 4.31 -14.54
N GLU A 117 22.77 5.41 -13.81
CA GLU A 117 22.86 5.45 -12.35
C GLU A 117 21.63 4.77 -11.74
N CYS A 118 20.43 5.17 -12.14
CA CYS A 118 19.19 4.48 -11.78
C CYS A 118 19.22 3.00 -12.18
N GLY A 119 19.78 2.68 -13.35
CA GLY A 119 19.97 1.31 -13.80
C GLY A 119 20.86 0.49 -12.89
N ALA A 120 21.99 1.05 -12.46
CA ALA A 120 22.92 0.40 -11.54
C ALA A 120 22.31 0.19 -10.15
N GLU A 121 21.60 1.19 -9.62
CA GLU A 121 20.87 1.06 -8.35
C GLU A 121 19.81 -0.05 -8.42
N HIS A 122 19.00 -0.07 -9.49
CA HIS A 122 17.97 -1.08 -9.67
C HIS A 122 18.57 -2.49 -9.75
N GLN A 123 19.71 -2.69 -10.40
CA GLN A 123 20.37 -3.99 -10.51
C GLN A 123 20.77 -4.59 -9.16
N LEU A 124 20.96 -3.77 -8.13
CA LEU A 124 21.27 -4.23 -6.78
C LEU A 124 20.02 -4.76 -6.03
N THR A 125 18.84 -4.57 -6.59
CA THR A 125 17.60 -5.00 -5.95
C THR A 125 17.29 -6.46 -6.20
N ARG A 126 16.58 -7.10 -5.25
CA ARG A 126 16.03 -8.45 -5.45
C ARG A 126 14.99 -8.50 -6.56
N GLU A 127 14.26 -7.41 -6.74
CA GLU A 127 13.29 -7.23 -7.80
C GLU A 127 13.94 -7.44 -9.17
N CYS A 128 15.04 -6.72 -9.43
CA CYS A 128 15.79 -6.87 -10.67
C CYS A 128 16.25 -8.31 -10.90
N GLY A 129 16.81 -8.95 -9.89
CA GLY A 129 17.27 -10.35 -9.98
C GLY A 129 16.15 -11.36 -10.27
N LEU A 130 14.92 -11.09 -9.87
CA LEU A 130 13.76 -11.91 -10.19
C LEU A 130 13.23 -11.63 -11.59
N LEU A 131 13.11 -10.36 -11.95
CA LEU A 131 12.66 -9.92 -13.27
C LEU A 131 13.61 -10.40 -14.39
N ALA A 132 14.92 -10.41 -14.13
CA ALA A 132 15.93 -10.90 -15.07
C ALA A 132 15.79 -12.39 -15.43
N ARG A 133 15.05 -13.17 -14.65
CA ARG A 133 14.75 -14.59 -14.93
C ARG A 133 13.51 -14.77 -15.82
N ALA A 134 12.71 -13.73 -15.97
CA ALA A 134 11.56 -13.73 -16.85
C ALA A 134 12.02 -13.40 -18.29
N PRO A 135 11.23 -13.72 -19.32
CA PRO A 135 11.44 -13.19 -20.65
C PRO A 135 11.54 -11.66 -20.60
N ALA A 136 12.43 -11.08 -21.40
CA ALA A 136 12.56 -9.63 -21.47
C ALA A 136 11.18 -8.99 -21.70
N PRO A 137 10.85 -7.93 -20.98
CA PRO A 137 9.55 -7.30 -21.11
C PRO A 137 9.40 -6.76 -22.54
N VAL A 138 8.33 -7.18 -23.19
CA VAL A 138 7.88 -6.52 -24.41
C VAL A 138 7.02 -5.35 -23.95
N PHE A 139 7.41 -4.14 -24.31
CA PHE A 139 6.61 -2.95 -23.99
C PHE A 139 5.61 -2.71 -25.14
N PRO A 140 4.39 -3.28 -25.05
CA PRO A 140 3.35 -2.91 -25.98
C PRO A 140 2.94 -1.45 -25.74
N GLU A 141 2.45 -0.81 -26.76
CA GLU A 141 1.72 0.45 -26.54
C GLU A 141 0.29 0.14 -26.00
N PRO A 142 -0.08 0.66 -24.84
CA PRO A 142 0.70 1.51 -23.91
C PRO A 142 1.67 0.70 -23.02
N VAL A 143 2.85 1.27 -22.76
CA VAL A 143 3.92 0.71 -21.91
C VAL A 143 3.44 0.27 -20.50
N SER A 144 2.35 0.85 -20.06
CA SER A 144 1.73 0.59 -18.76
C SER A 144 1.41 -0.89 -18.47
N GLN A 145 1.10 -1.70 -19.48
CA GLN A 145 0.81 -3.12 -19.28
C GLN A 145 2.02 -3.93 -18.81
N ALA A 146 3.23 -3.51 -19.17
CA ALA A 146 4.46 -4.17 -18.73
C ALA A 146 4.71 -4.03 -17.22
N TYR A 147 4.11 -3.02 -16.58
CA TYR A 147 4.26 -2.78 -15.13
C TYR A 147 3.30 -3.59 -14.25
N HIS A 148 2.32 -4.29 -14.82
CA HIS A 148 1.35 -5.07 -14.04
C HIS A 148 1.97 -6.02 -13.00
N PRO A 149 3.09 -6.72 -13.27
CA PRO A 149 3.68 -7.62 -12.28
C PRO A 149 4.48 -6.91 -11.18
N ILE A 150 4.82 -5.62 -11.34
CA ILE A 150 5.79 -4.93 -10.47
C ILE A 150 5.22 -4.75 -9.07
N LEU A 151 4.04 -4.17 -8.93
CA LEU A 151 3.44 -3.93 -7.61
C LEU A 151 3.19 -5.23 -6.84
N PRO A 152 2.60 -6.30 -7.44
CA PRO A 152 2.49 -7.60 -6.79
C PRO A 152 3.85 -8.21 -6.40
N LEU A 153 4.87 -8.09 -7.26
CA LEU A 153 6.20 -8.59 -6.96
C LEU A 153 6.83 -7.87 -5.75
N ARG A 154 6.75 -6.54 -5.72
CA ARG A 154 7.23 -5.73 -4.59
C ARG A 154 6.50 -6.10 -3.30
N LEU A 155 5.18 -6.28 -3.36
CA LEU A 155 4.41 -6.74 -2.22
C LEU A 155 4.90 -8.12 -1.73
N LEU A 156 5.06 -9.09 -2.61
CA LEU A 156 5.55 -10.43 -2.24
C LEU A 156 6.96 -10.40 -1.63
N LEU A 157 7.85 -9.56 -2.13
CA LEU A 157 9.18 -9.37 -1.55
C LEU A 157 9.08 -8.77 -0.15
N LEU A 158 8.28 -7.73 0.02
CA LEU A 158 8.04 -7.10 1.30
C LEU A 158 7.48 -8.07 2.34
N LEU A 159 6.49 -8.89 1.97
CA LEU A 159 5.87 -9.89 2.86
C LEU A 159 6.87 -10.94 3.37
N ARG A 160 7.92 -11.19 2.62
CA ARG A 160 8.99 -12.12 3.02
C ARG A 160 10.04 -11.49 3.93
N GLU A 161 10.17 -10.17 3.90
CA GLU A 161 11.24 -9.44 4.59
C GLU A 161 10.75 -8.76 5.87
N ASP A 162 9.47 -8.42 5.94
CA ASP A 162 8.87 -7.68 7.05
C ASP A 162 7.60 -8.38 7.56
N ALA A 163 7.74 -9.08 8.68
CA ALA A 163 6.63 -9.81 9.30
C ALA A 163 5.51 -8.89 9.82
N ALA A 164 5.80 -7.63 10.15
CA ALA A 164 4.78 -6.68 10.58
C ALA A 164 3.94 -6.22 9.39
N LYS A 165 4.59 -5.88 8.29
CA LYS A 165 3.91 -5.53 7.03
C LYS A 165 3.19 -6.72 6.42
N ALA A 166 3.70 -7.95 6.57
CA ALA A 166 3.00 -9.16 6.16
C ALA A 166 1.63 -9.28 6.84
N ARG A 167 1.56 -9.06 8.15
CA ARG A 167 0.27 -9.05 8.88
C ARG A 167 -0.68 -7.96 8.41
N MET A 168 -0.18 -6.79 8.03
CA MET A 168 -1.03 -5.75 7.45
C MET A 168 -1.64 -6.19 6.11
N ALA A 169 -0.87 -6.90 5.29
CA ALA A 169 -1.36 -7.41 4.01
C ALA A 169 -2.45 -8.49 4.15
N GLU A 170 -2.44 -9.27 5.23
CA GLU A 170 -3.52 -10.25 5.53
C GLU A 170 -4.89 -9.56 5.71
N LEU A 171 -4.88 -8.26 5.99
CA LEU A 171 -6.11 -7.49 6.10
C LEU A 171 -6.73 -7.09 4.73
N PHE A 172 -6.00 -7.24 3.64
CA PHE A 172 -6.57 -7.01 2.30
C PHE A 172 -7.57 -8.10 1.94
N MET A 173 -8.69 -7.69 1.36
CA MET A 173 -9.70 -8.59 0.81
C MET A 173 -9.52 -8.68 -0.70
N ASP A 174 -9.55 -9.88 -1.24
CA ASP A 174 -9.34 -10.11 -2.67
C ASP A 174 -10.61 -9.93 -3.53
N HIS A 175 -11.78 -9.90 -2.89
CA HIS A 175 -13.10 -9.79 -3.53
C HIS A 175 -13.32 -10.80 -4.67
N MET A 176 -12.67 -11.97 -4.60
CA MET A 176 -12.72 -12.98 -5.67
C MET A 176 -14.13 -13.46 -5.97
N GLU A 177 -14.99 -13.57 -4.95
CA GLU A 177 -16.36 -14.01 -5.15
C GLU A 177 -17.21 -12.98 -5.92
N ASP A 178 -16.91 -11.69 -5.74
CA ASP A 178 -17.60 -10.61 -6.46
C ASP A 178 -17.17 -10.54 -7.93
N ARG A 179 -15.98 -11.00 -8.27
CA ARG A 179 -15.46 -11.03 -9.65
C ARG A 179 -15.98 -12.21 -10.48
N LYS A 180 -16.62 -13.18 -9.85
CA LYS A 180 -17.21 -14.35 -10.54
C LYS A 180 -18.64 -14.10 -11.04
N LYS A 181 -19.23 -12.94 -10.71
CA LYS A 181 -20.52 -12.48 -11.19
C LYS A 181 -20.38 -11.65 -12.46
#